data_ba29f0b284840e95b1977752d827c90f
#
_entry.id   ba29f0b284840e95b1977752d827c90f
#
_cell.length_a   1.000
_cell.length_b   1.000
_cell.length_c   1.000
_cell.angle_alpha   90.00
_cell.angle_beta   90.00
_cell.angle_gamma   90.00
#
_symmetry.space_group_name_H-M   'P 1'
#
loop_
_entity.id
_entity.type
_entity.pdbx_description
1 polymer ?
#
loop_
_entity_poly.entity_id
_entity_poly.type
_entity_poly.pdbx_seq_one_letter_code
_entity_poly.pdbx_strand_id
1 'polypeptide(L)'
;VAESWVSSPQTEEQAAYAEAESVYRSFVYDAYTAADEDLLPVLNRLFWQDYDDENDGVYSALSRIREVLKAQVRYSETAEAAPNNADPIAYFLTDSRKGNAVLYASATVQALRAHGIPARYAEGYYLPIAKTQSSADGTAALTGQDAHAWAEVYFDGIGWLPVDATPGYYFDAVALQQMVSLPDTVRKTAAIDEDRSGADQVVEPFGTGGSEQSKPLTVVKNMAAVG
;
A
#
# COMPACT_ATOMS: atom_id res chain seq x y z
N VAL A 1 -11.17 10.48 1.12
CA VAL A 1 -12.50 11.02 0.84
C VAL A 1 -13.51 10.12 1.52
N ALA A 2 -14.20 10.65 2.52
CA ALA A 2 -15.25 9.92 3.21
C ALA A 2 -16.34 9.49 2.22
N GLU A 3 -16.89 8.31 2.41
CA GLU A 3 -18.13 7.91 1.74
C GLU A 3 -19.17 9.02 1.92
N SER A 4 -19.94 9.32 0.89
CA SER A 4 -20.90 10.46 0.94
C SER A 4 -21.91 10.35 2.09
N TRP A 5 -22.28 9.13 2.49
CA TRP A 5 -23.17 8.87 3.61
C TRP A 5 -22.51 9.10 4.99
N VAL A 6 -21.18 9.03 5.10
CA VAL A 6 -20.46 9.39 6.34
C VAL A 6 -20.61 10.89 6.61
N SER A 7 -20.58 11.70 5.54
CA SER A 7 -20.80 13.15 5.64
C SER A 7 -22.26 13.54 5.73
N SER A 8 -23.19 12.68 5.27
CA SER A 8 -24.63 12.93 5.24
C SER A 8 -25.41 11.64 5.46
N PRO A 9 -25.39 11.10 6.70
CA PRO A 9 -26.05 9.83 7.03
C PRO A 9 -27.56 9.94 6.84
N GLN A 10 -28.16 8.90 6.27
CA GLN A 10 -29.59 8.84 5.97
C GLN A 10 -30.36 7.92 6.94
N THR A 11 -29.64 7.11 7.73
CA THR A 11 -30.24 6.19 8.72
C THR A 11 -29.56 6.36 10.07
N GLU A 12 -30.20 5.88 11.15
CA GLU A 12 -29.60 5.88 12.49
C GLU A 12 -28.31 5.04 12.56
N GLU A 13 -28.26 3.91 11.84
CA GLU A 13 -27.06 3.08 11.79
C GLU A 13 -25.90 3.81 11.10
N GLN A 14 -26.18 4.51 10.00
CA GLN A 14 -25.19 5.34 9.32
C GLN A 14 -24.72 6.49 10.19
N ALA A 15 -25.62 7.12 10.96
CA ALA A 15 -25.27 8.19 11.87
C ALA A 15 -24.37 7.69 13.00
N ALA A 16 -24.71 6.55 13.62
CA ALA A 16 -23.90 5.93 14.66
C ALA A 16 -22.50 5.52 14.15
N TYR A 17 -22.43 4.97 12.94
CA TYR A 17 -21.15 4.66 12.31
C TYR A 17 -20.33 5.92 12.04
N ALA A 18 -20.95 6.97 11.47
CA ALA A 18 -20.27 8.22 11.15
C ALA A 18 -19.70 8.90 12.40
N GLU A 19 -20.42 8.84 13.53
CA GLU A 19 -19.94 9.34 14.82
C GLU A 19 -18.73 8.53 15.32
N ALA A 20 -18.84 7.20 15.35
CA ALA A 20 -17.74 6.33 15.78
C ALA A 20 -16.50 6.47 14.86
N GLU A 21 -16.72 6.53 13.55
CA GLU A 21 -15.66 6.73 12.55
C GLU A 21 -14.98 8.08 12.74
N SER A 22 -15.71 9.14 12.98
CA SER A 22 -15.14 10.48 13.20
C SER A 22 -14.20 10.52 14.41
N VAL A 23 -14.57 9.86 15.51
CA VAL A 23 -13.70 9.74 16.69
C VAL A 23 -12.46 8.92 16.37
N TYR A 24 -12.65 7.77 15.72
CA TYR A 24 -11.54 6.90 15.33
C TYR A 24 -10.62 7.57 14.31
N ARG A 25 -11.16 8.25 13.32
CA ARG A 25 -10.39 9.02 12.32
C ARG A 25 -9.52 10.08 12.97
N SER A 26 -10.05 10.84 13.94
CA SER A 26 -9.25 11.83 14.69
C SER A 26 -8.05 11.18 15.38
N PHE A 27 -8.26 10.03 16.03
CA PHE A 27 -7.16 9.25 16.61
C PHE A 27 -6.17 8.77 15.55
N VAL A 28 -6.67 8.30 14.40
CA VAL A 28 -5.81 7.80 13.31
C VAL A 28 -4.91 8.90 12.75
N TYR A 29 -5.45 10.08 12.52
CA TYR A 29 -4.66 11.21 12.02
C TYR A 29 -3.63 11.69 13.05
N ASP A 30 -3.96 11.67 14.33
CA ASP A 30 -3.02 12.02 15.39
C ASP A 30 -1.90 10.98 15.54
N ALA A 31 -2.24 9.69 15.50
CA ALA A 31 -1.30 8.62 15.81
C ALA A 31 -0.46 8.14 14.60
N TYR A 32 -0.96 8.29 13.36
CA TYR A 32 -0.39 7.61 12.19
C TYR A 32 0.08 8.54 11.07
N THR A 33 0.16 9.85 11.30
CA THR A 33 0.75 10.82 10.36
C THR A 33 2.14 11.30 10.79
N ALA A 34 2.59 10.98 12.00
CA ALA A 34 3.92 11.35 12.45
C ALA A 34 4.99 10.53 11.71
N ALA A 35 5.81 11.19 10.89
CA ALA A 35 7.00 10.63 10.29
C ALA A 35 8.22 10.87 11.19
N ASP A 36 9.26 10.06 11.00
CA ASP A 36 10.55 10.28 11.66
C ASP A 36 11.18 11.58 11.13
N GLU A 37 11.47 12.51 12.04
CA GLU A 37 12.01 13.83 11.71
C GLU A 37 13.36 13.75 11.00
N ASP A 38 14.21 12.79 11.36
CA ASP A 38 15.53 12.60 10.75
C ASP A 38 15.41 12.09 9.30
N LEU A 39 14.31 11.43 8.95
CA LEU A 39 14.03 10.95 7.59
C LEU A 39 13.42 12.02 6.69
N LEU A 40 12.74 13.02 7.23
CA LEU A 40 12.00 14.03 6.44
C LEU A 40 12.82 14.65 5.28
N PRO A 41 14.10 15.02 5.45
CA PRO A 41 14.86 15.59 4.34
C PRO A 41 15.05 14.63 3.15
N VAL A 42 15.24 13.34 3.44
CA VAL A 42 15.39 12.30 2.42
C VAL A 42 14.07 12.02 1.74
N LEU A 43 12.99 11.86 2.52
CA LEU A 43 11.65 11.57 2.02
C LEU A 43 11.12 12.69 1.14
N ASN A 44 11.21 13.94 1.60
CA ASN A 44 10.76 15.10 0.84
C ASN A 44 11.51 15.24 -0.49
N ARG A 45 12.84 15.07 -0.47
CA ARG A 45 13.65 15.14 -1.69
C ARG A 45 13.30 14.03 -2.69
N LEU A 46 13.07 12.79 -2.24
CA LEU A 46 12.88 11.66 -3.13
C LEU A 46 11.45 11.53 -3.62
N PHE A 47 10.47 11.74 -2.75
CA PHE A 47 9.07 11.45 -3.04
C PHE A 47 8.25 12.70 -3.34
N TRP A 48 8.50 13.81 -2.64
CA TRP A 48 7.58 14.95 -2.62
C TRP A 48 8.10 16.22 -3.30
N GLN A 49 9.36 16.23 -3.74
CA GLN A 49 9.84 17.32 -4.57
C GLN A 49 9.03 17.39 -5.86
N ASP A 50 8.51 18.57 -6.19
CA ASP A 50 7.68 18.85 -7.37
C ASP A 50 6.34 18.07 -7.41
N TYR A 51 5.82 17.63 -6.26
CA TYR A 51 4.51 17.02 -6.12
C TYR A 51 3.45 18.10 -5.83
N ASP A 52 2.32 18.06 -6.55
CA ASP A 52 1.22 19.03 -6.43
C ASP A 52 0.12 18.50 -5.51
N ASP A 53 0.13 18.92 -4.25
CA ASP A 53 -0.81 18.49 -3.21
C ASP A 53 -2.26 18.91 -3.49
N GLU A 54 -2.46 20.01 -4.21
CA GLU A 54 -3.81 20.57 -4.39
C GLU A 54 -4.65 19.73 -5.37
N ASN A 55 -3.98 19.08 -6.33
CA ASN A 55 -4.64 18.30 -7.38
C ASN A 55 -4.49 16.79 -7.22
N ASP A 56 -3.56 16.35 -6.37
CA ASP A 56 -3.22 14.94 -6.22
C ASP A 56 -3.81 14.35 -4.94
N GLY A 57 -4.48 13.21 -5.06
CA GLY A 57 -5.05 12.47 -3.94
C GLY A 57 -4.15 11.32 -3.47
N VAL A 58 -4.65 10.55 -2.49
CA VAL A 58 -3.93 9.39 -1.91
C VAL A 58 -3.44 8.40 -2.98
N TYR A 59 -4.20 8.18 -4.03
CA TYR A 59 -3.83 7.26 -5.13
C TYR A 59 -2.63 7.78 -5.93
N SER A 60 -2.59 9.09 -6.21
CA SER A 60 -1.45 9.72 -6.88
C SER A 60 -0.20 9.63 -6.00
N ALA A 61 -0.35 9.86 -4.69
CA ALA A 61 0.74 9.70 -3.73
C ALA A 61 1.30 8.27 -3.72
N LEU A 62 0.43 7.26 -3.70
CA LEU A 62 0.83 5.85 -3.78
C LEU A 62 1.53 5.51 -5.10
N SER A 63 1.01 5.99 -6.22
CA SER A 63 1.63 5.80 -7.54
C SER A 63 3.00 6.45 -7.58
N ARG A 64 3.13 7.67 -7.06
CA ARG A 64 4.41 8.39 -6.96
C ARG A 64 5.44 7.62 -6.13
N ILE A 65 5.06 7.13 -4.95
CA ILE A 65 5.94 6.34 -4.08
C ILE A 65 6.44 5.10 -4.82
N ARG A 66 5.54 4.37 -5.48
CA ARG A 66 5.85 3.16 -6.22
C ARG A 66 6.82 3.44 -7.38
N GLU A 67 6.57 4.49 -8.16
CA GLU A 67 7.46 4.90 -9.26
C GLU A 67 8.86 5.27 -8.77
N VAL A 68 8.94 6.03 -7.68
CA VAL A 68 10.23 6.42 -7.09
C VAL A 68 10.98 5.20 -6.58
N LEU A 69 10.33 4.31 -5.83
CA LEU A 69 10.97 3.08 -5.34
C LEU A 69 11.43 2.21 -6.51
N LYS A 70 10.60 2.01 -7.53
CA LYS A 70 10.96 1.25 -8.75
C LYS A 70 12.19 1.84 -9.46
N ALA A 71 12.32 3.16 -9.49
CA ALA A 71 13.43 3.85 -10.16
C ALA A 71 14.71 3.87 -9.31
N GLN A 72 14.59 3.99 -7.99
CA GLN A 72 15.72 4.26 -7.10
C GLN A 72 16.33 3.03 -6.46
N VAL A 73 15.52 2.01 -6.17
CA VAL A 73 15.93 0.86 -5.36
C VAL A 73 15.57 -0.46 -6.03
N ARG A 74 16.16 -1.56 -5.55
CA ARG A 74 15.93 -2.92 -6.06
C ARG A 74 15.53 -3.85 -4.93
N TYR A 75 14.62 -4.74 -5.21
CA TYR A 75 14.26 -5.80 -4.28
C TYR A 75 15.39 -6.82 -4.12
N SER A 76 15.62 -7.21 -2.88
CA SER A 76 16.55 -8.29 -2.50
C SER A 76 16.13 -8.88 -1.17
N GLU A 77 15.92 -10.18 -1.12
CA GLU A 77 15.63 -10.88 0.14
C GLU A 77 16.80 -10.79 1.13
N THR A 78 18.02 -10.70 0.59
CA THR A 78 19.26 -10.59 1.37
C THR A 78 19.79 -9.16 1.36
N ALA A 79 18.99 -8.23 1.90
CA ALA A 79 19.44 -6.86 2.07
C ALA A 79 20.54 -6.78 3.15
N GLU A 80 21.59 -6.02 2.87
CA GLU A 80 22.63 -5.74 3.84
C GLU A 80 22.08 -4.87 4.98
N ALA A 81 22.48 -5.17 6.21
CA ALA A 81 22.16 -4.35 7.35
C ALA A 81 22.81 -2.96 7.19
N ALA A 82 22.10 -1.92 7.63
CA ALA A 82 22.67 -0.58 7.68
C ALA A 82 23.90 -0.57 8.61
N PRO A 83 24.94 0.21 8.28
CA PRO A 83 26.08 0.41 9.17
C PRO A 83 25.64 0.92 10.55
N ASN A 84 26.47 0.68 11.57
CA ASN A 84 26.22 1.18 12.92
C ASN A 84 25.93 2.68 12.89
N ASN A 85 24.84 3.10 13.56
CA ASN A 85 24.33 4.47 13.65
C ASN A 85 23.71 5.05 12.36
N ALA A 86 23.54 4.29 11.29
CA ALA A 86 22.76 4.71 10.14
C ALA A 86 21.29 4.28 10.28
N ASP A 87 20.38 5.17 9.92
CA ASP A 87 18.97 4.79 9.82
C ASP A 87 18.78 3.79 8.66
N PRO A 88 18.13 2.63 8.90
CA PRO A 88 17.99 1.58 7.89
C PRO A 88 17.21 2.03 6.65
N ILE A 89 16.20 2.89 6.81
CA ILE A 89 15.37 3.39 5.72
C ILE A 89 16.15 4.39 4.87
N ALA A 90 16.85 5.33 5.53
CA ALA A 90 17.71 6.28 4.83
C ALA A 90 18.81 5.55 4.04
N TYR A 91 19.49 4.59 4.68
CA TYR A 91 20.52 3.77 4.03
C TYR A 91 19.97 2.97 2.84
N PHE A 92 18.79 2.36 2.99
CA PHE A 92 18.10 1.69 1.89
C PHE A 92 17.82 2.63 0.72
N LEU A 93 17.30 3.82 0.98
CA LEU A 93 16.86 4.75 -0.06
C LEU A 93 18.01 5.46 -0.78
N THR A 94 19.15 5.67 -0.12
CA THR A 94 20.22 6.52 -0.64
C THR A 94 21.51 5.79 -0.98
N ASP A 95 21.89 4.79 -0.19
CA ASP A 95 23.21 4.14 -0.25
C ASP A 95 23.15 2.73 -0.81
N SER A 96 22.59 1.76 -0.08
CA SER A 96 22.54 0.37 -0.50
C SER A 96 21.69 0.16 -1.74
N ARG A 97 20.59 0.90 -1.82
CA ARG A 97 19.58 0.81 -2.88
C ARG A 97 19.08 -0.61 -3.11
N LYS A 98 19.16 -1.44 -2.07
CA LYS A 98 18.67 -2.82 -2.05
C LYS A 98 17.92 -3.06 -0.75
N GLY A 99 16.72 -3.63 -0.85
CA GLY A 99 15.88 -3.90 0.31
C GLY A 99 14.90 -5.03 0.11
N ASN A 100 14.45 -5.58 1.22
CA ASN A 100 13.40 -6.58 1.28
C ASN A 100 12.01 -5.93 1.54
N ALA A 101 10.96 -6.74 1.66
CA ALA A 101 9.60 -6.26 1.90
C ALA A 101 9.50 -5.35 3.15
N VAL A 102 10.27 -5.61 4.20
CA VAL A 102 10.28 -4.79 5.42
C VAL A 102 10.73 -3.36 5.12
N LEU A 103 11.83 -3.20 4.36
CA LEU A 103 12.35 -1.88 4.00
C LEU A 103 11.44 -1.14 3.03
N TYR A 104 10.84 -1.86 2.06
CA TYR A 104 9.85 -1.28 1.15
C TYR A 104 8.61 -0.79 1.90
N ALA A 105 8.04 -1.62 2.78
CA ALA A 105 6.88 -1.27 3.59
C ALA A 105 7.19 -0.09 4.53
N SER A 106 8.33 -0.14 5.23
CA SER A 106 8.74 0.93 6.15
C SER A 106 8.97 2.26 5.42
N ALA A 107 9.67 2.25 4.27
CA ALA A 107 9.88 3.44 3.46
C ALA A 107 8.55 4.01 2.93
N THR A 108 7.63 3.14 2.50
CA THR A 108 6.29 3.54 2.05
C THR A 108 5.50 4.22 3.17
N VAL A 109 5.49 3.62 4.38
CA VAL A 109 4.82 4.21 5.55
C VAL A 109 5.39 5.58 5.90
N GLN A 110 6.72 5.69 5.95
CA GLN A 110 7.37 6.97 6.29
C GLN A 110 7.14 8.04 5.21
N ALA A 111 7.16 7.66 3.93
CA ALA A 111 6.86 8.57 2.84
C ALA A 111 5.42 9.10 2.90
N LEU A 112 4.43 8.23 3.16
CA LEU A 112 3.03 8.61 3.31
C LEU A 112 2.84 9.55 4.51
N ARG A 113 3.41 9.20 5.66
CA ARG A 113 3.34 10.03 6.87
C ARG A 113 3.98 11.39 6.69
N ALA A 114 5.13 11.47 6.01
CA ALA A 114 5.78 12.73 5.68
C ALA A 114 4.90 13.65 4.83
N HIS A 115 3.91 13.09 4.15
CA HIS A 115 2.92 13.81 3.34
C HIS A 115 1.57 13.98 4.06
N GLY A 116 1.49 13.68 5.35
CA GLY A 116 0.29 13.81 6.16
C GLY A 116 -0.79 12.76 5.87
N ILE A 117 -0.44 11.67 5.15
CA ILE A 117 -1.35 10.55 4.88
C ILE A 117 -1.19 9.51 5.99
N PRO A 118 -2.28 9.17 6.72
CA PRO A 118 -2.20 8.18 7.78
C PRO A 118 -1.83 6.81 7.23
N ALA A 119 -0.71 6.27 7.70
CA ALA A 119 -0.20 4.98 7.27
C ALA A 119 0.40 4.19 8.43
N ARG A 120 0.30 2.85 8.36
CA ARG A 120 0.90 1.94 9.32
C ARG A 120 1.60 0.78 8.65
N TYR A 121 2.62 0.26 9.32
CA TYR A 121 3.32 -0.94 8.93
C TYR A 121 2.52 -2.18 9.34
N ALA A 122 2.46 -3.16 8.45
CA ALA A 122 1.87 -4.46 8.70
C ALA A 122 2.82 -5.57 8.23
N GLU A 123 2.79 -6.70 8.92
CA GLU A 123 3.52 -7.90 8.52
C GLU A 123 2.66 -9.14 8.71
N GLY A 124 2.94 -10.16 7.93
CA GLY A 124 2.21 -11.40 7.96
C GLY A 124 2.72 -12.38 6.91
N TYR A 125 1.81 -13.05 6.24
CA TYR A 125 2.14 -14.03 5.21
C TYR A 125 1.40 -13.71 3.91
N TYR A 126 2.14 -13.76 2.82
CA TYR A 126 1.56 -13.68 1.48
C TYR A 126 1.20 -15.10 1.01
N LEU A 127 -0.06 -15.30 0.62
CA LEU A 127 -0.53 -16.57 0.10
C LEU A 127 -0.62 -16.50 -1.43
N PRO A 128 0.36 -17.06 -2.18
CA PRO A 128 0.30 -17.10 -3.63
C PRO A 128 -0.89 -17.92 -4.13
N ILE A 129 -1.52 -17.46 -5.22
CA ILE A 129 -2.65 -18.17 -5.85
C ILE A 129 -2.29 -19.61 -6.20
N ALA A 130 -1.07 -19.85 -6.66
CA ALA A 130 -0.60 -21.19 -6.98
C ALA A 130 -0.68 -22.16 -5.79
N LYS A 131 -0.46 -21.69 -4.57
CA LYS A 131 -0.62 -22.52 -3.36
C LYS A 131 -2.08 -22.83 -3.04
N THR A 132 -3.01 -21.91 -3.32
CA THR A 132 -4.44 -22.16 -3.09
C THR A 132 -5.03 -23.12 -4.11
N GLN A 133 -4.55 -23.09 -5.34
CA GLN A 133 -5.02 -23.95 -6.42
C GLN A 133 -4.49 -25.39 -6.34
N SER A 134 -3.36 -25.61 -5.68
CA SER A 134 -2.73 -26.93 -5.55
C SER A 134 -3.32 -27.79 -4.44
N SER A 135 -4.20 -27.24 -3.61
CA SER A 135 -4.80 -27.93 -2.46
C SER A 135 -6.19 -28.46 -2.81
N ALA A 136 -6.34 -29.78 -2.73
CA ALA A 136 -7.62 -30.45 -3.00
C ALA A 136 -8.69 -30.21 -1.90
N ASP A 137 -8.25 -29.85 -0.69
CA ASP A 137 -9.10 -29.62 0.49
C ASP A 137 -9.26 -28.13 0.85
N GLY A 138 -8.71 -27.22 0.04
CA GLY A 138 -8.76 -25.78 0.28
C GLY A 138 -7.81 -25.29 1.36
N THR A 139 -6.89 -26.14 1.86
CA THR A 139 -5.86 -25.75 2.83
C THR A 139 -4.56 -25.38 2.11
N ALA A 140 -3.80 -24.42 2.63
CA ALA A 140 -2.48 -24.06 2.13
C ALA A 140 -1.50 -23.95 3.29
N ALA A 141 -0.36 -24.66 3.20
CA ALA A 141 0.70 -24.56 4.17
C ALA A 141 1.55 -23.29 3.90
N LEU A 142 1.61 -22.39 4.88
CA LEU A 142 2.49 -21.24 4.86
C LEU A 142 3.79 -21.54 5.60
N THR A 143 4.88 -21.01 5.11
CA THR A 143 6.22 -21.17 5.64
C THR A 143 6.86 -19.81 5.87
N GLY A 144 8.04 -19.77 6.48
CA GLY A 144 8.80 -18.53 6.63
C GLY A 144 9.17 -17.84 5.30
N GLN A 145 9.15 -18.57 4.19
CA GLN A 145 9.37 -18.00 2.85
C GLN A 145 8.17 -17.20 2.33
N ASP A 146 7.00 -17.41 2.92
CA ASP A 146 5.79 -16.66 2.59
C ASP A 146 5.61 -15.43 3.50
N ALA A 147 6.54 -15.21 4.45
CA ALA A 147 6.53 -14.02 5.30
C ALA A 147 6.69 -12.75 4.44
N HIS A 148 5.87 -11.76 4.71
CA HIS A 148 5.82 -10.54 3.93
C HIS A 148 5.43 -9.34 4.80
N ALA A 149 5.81 -8.15 4.36
CA ALA A 149 5.47 -6.89 5.01
C ALA A 149 4.91 -5.90 3.97
N TRP A 150 3.92 -5.11 4.39
CA TRP A 150 3.27 -4.09 3.55
C TRP A 150 2.88 -2.87 4.36
N ALA A 151 2.48 -1.81 3.70
CA ALA A 151 1.86 -0.66 4.33
C ALA A 151 0.33 -0.80 4.31
N GLU A 152 -0.34 -0.19 5.28
CA GLU A 152 -1.78 0.05 5.24
C GLU A 152 -2.04 1.54 5.32
N VAL A 153 -2.97 2.02 4.51
CA VAL A 153 -3.38 3.43 4.45
C VAL A 153 -4.82 3.55 4.94
N TYR A 154 -5.08 4.56 5.74
CA TYR A 154 -6.41 4.85 6.19
C TYR A 154 -7.17 5.70 5.16
N PHE A 155 -8.34 5.24 4.79
CA PHE A 155 -9.28 5.94 3.95
C PHE A 155 -10.49 6.36 4.78
N ASP A 156 -10.76 7.66 4.82
CA ASP A 156 -11.87 8.24 5.57
C ASP A 156 -13.19 7.56 5.22
N GLY A 157 -13.91 7.11 6.22
CA GLY A 157 -15.19 6.42 6.06
C GLY A 157 -15.12 4.96 5.62
N ILE A 158 -13.92 4.45 5.32
CA ILE A 158 -13.70 3.08 4.85
C ILE A 158 -12.85 2.30 5.85
N GLY A 159 -11.75 2.91 6.32
CA GLY A 159 -10.78 2.27 7.21
C GLY A 159 -9.45 1.97 6.56
N TRP A 160 -8.73 0.99 7.10
CA TRP A 160 -7.40 0.60 6.66
C TRP A 160 -7.45 -0.31 5.43
N LEU A 161 -6.74 0.08 4.38
CA LEU A 161 -6.58 -0.74 3.18
C LEU A 161 -5.09 -1.06 2.96
N PRO A 162 -4.76 -2.31 2.59
CA PRO A 162 -3.39 -2.70 2.31
C PRO A 162 -2.89 -2.02 1.03
N VAL A 163 -1.67 -1.50 1.08
CA VAL A 163 -0.95 -0.98 -0.06
C VAL A 163 0.47 -1.54 -0.04
N ASP A 164 0.91 -2.07 -1.16
CA ASP A 164 2.21 -2.71 -1.24
C ASP A 164 3.01 -2.12 -2.40
N ALA A 165 4.18 -1.59 -2.08
CA ALA A 165 5.11 -1.04 -3.07
C ALA A 165 6.26 -2.01 -3.39
N THR A 166 6.25 -3.22 -2.84
CA THR A 166 7.25 -4.25 -3.11
C THR A 166 7.05 -4.81 -4.52
N PRO A 167 8.07 -4.83 -5.38
CA PRO A 167 7.95 -5.37 -6.73
C PRO A 167 7.40 -6.81 -6.74
N GLY A 168 6.38 -7.05 -7.54
CA GLY A 168 5.70 -8.35 -7.64
C GLY A 168 4.57 -8.59 -6.63
N TYR A 169 4.41 -7.73 -5.63
CA TYR A 169 3.39 -7.88 -4.58
C TYR A 169 2.37 -6.73 -4.54
N TYR A 170 2.64 -5.62 -5.21
CA TYR A 170 1.78 -4.45 -5.13
C TYR A 170 0.47 -4.60 -5.91
N PHE A 171 -0.58 -4.10 -5.31
CA PHE A 171 -1.83 -3.82 -6.02
C PHE A 171 -1.66 -2.49 -6.77
N ASP A 172 -2.09 -2.44 -8.01
CA ASP A 172 -2.17 -1.18 -8.71
C ASP A 172 -3.35 -0.33 -8.21
N ALA A 173 -3.35 0.95 -8.55
CA ALA A 173 -4.41 1.86 -8.12
C ALA A 173 -5.80 1.43 -8.65
N VAL A 174 -5.86 0.75 -9.79
CA VAL A 174 -7.10 0.22 -10.36
C VAL A 174 -7.63 -0.95 -9.53
N ALA A 175 -6.76 -1.85 -9.08
CA ALA A 175 -7.15 -2.94 -8.19
C ALA A 175 -7.69 -2.41 -6.86
N LEU A 176 -7.06 -1.41 -6.26
CA LEU A 176 -7.57 -0.74 -5.06
C LEU A 176 -8.94 -0.11 -5.28
N GLN A 177 -9.16 0.55 -6.43
CA GLN A 177 -10.48 1.11 -6.77
C GLN A 177 -11.57 0.07 -6.93
N GLN A 178 -11.22 -1.10 -7.46
CA GLN A 178 -12.17 -2.21 -7.60
C GLN A 178 -12.53 -2.85 -6.26
N MET A 179 -11.62 -2.80 -5.29
CA MET A 179 -11.86 -3.29 -3.92
C MET A 179 -12.80 -2.38 -3.13
N VAL A 180 -12.81 -1.10 -3.48
CA VAL A 180 -13.62 -0.08 -2.83
C VAL A 180 -14.55 0.50 -3.87
N SER A 181 -15.88 0.43 -3.64
CA SER A 181 -16.87 1.14 -4.47
C SER A 181 -16.75 2.63 -4.24
N LEU A 182 -15.78 3.25 -4.88
CA LEU A 182 -15.58 4.69 -4.76
C LEU A 182 -16.61 5.45 -5.60
N PRO A 183 -17.23 6.51 -5.07
CA PRO A 183 -18.09 7.39 -5.83
C PRO A 183 -17.35 7.97 -7.06
N ASP A 184 -18.05 8.19 -8.16
CA ASP A 184 -17.46 8.70 -9.41
C ASP A 184 -16.72 10.05 -9.23
N THR A 185 -17.11 10.85 -8.24
CA THR A 185 -16.42 12.09 -7.88
C THR A 185 -15.01 11.83 -7.36
N VAL A 186 -14.79 10.74 -6.63
CA VAL A 186 -13.48 10.36 -6.09
C VAL A 186 -12.58 9.82 -7.19
N ARG A 187 -13.12 9.04 -8.13
CA ARG A 187 -12.36 8.56 -9.30
C ARG A 187 -11.82 9.71 -10.13
N LYS A 188 -12.64 10.76 -10.34
CA LYS A 188 -12.25 11.94 -11.11
C LYS A 188 -11.20 12.80 -10.41
N THR A 189 -11.24 12.87 -9.07
CA THR A 189 -10.29 13.67 -8.28
C THR A 189 -8.97 12.92 -8.05
N ALA A 190 -8.97 11.58 -8.13
CA ALA A 190 -7.77 10.76 -7.93
C ALA A 190 -6.81 10.78 -9.14
N ALA A 191 -7.10 11.54 -10.20
CA ALA A 191 -6.28 11.70 -11.40
C ALA A 191 -5.73 10.37 -11.96
N ILE A 192 -6.55 9.29 -11.89
CA ILE A 192 -6.15 7.99 -12.41
C ILE A 192 -6.45 8.00 -13.90
N ASP A 193 -5.39 8.18 -14.66
CA ASP A 193 -5.41 8.06 -16.11
C ASP A 193 -5.66 6.59 -16.47
N GLU A 194 -6.85 6.28 -16.99
CA GLU A 194 -7.20 4.92 -17.45
C GLU A 194 -6.25 4.41 -18.54
N ASP A 195 -5.54 5.32 -19.23
CA ASP A 195 -4.55 5.00 -20.26
C ASP A 195 -3.22 4.44 -19.71
N ARG A 196 -2.94 4.56 -18.39
CA ARG A 196 -1.72 4.03 -17.81
C ARG A 196 -1.81 2.58 -17.32
N SER A 197 -2.99 1.99 -17.31
CA SER A 197 -3.22 0.62 -16.81
C SER A 197 -2.61 -0.50 -17.69
N GLY A 198 -2.05 -0.16 -18.83
CA GLY A 198 -1.51 -1.12 -19.81
C GLY A 198 -0.01 -1.42 -19.72
N ALA A 199 0.77 -0.76 -18.87
CA ALA A 199 2.22 -0.77 -18.96
C ALA A 199 2.98 -1.56 -17.89
N ASP A 200 2.35 -1.96 -16.80
CA ASP A 200 3.02 -2.75 -15.75
C ASP A 200 2.80 -4.25 -15.98
N GLN A 201 3.68 -4.85 -16.77
CA GLN A 201 3.84 -6.30 -16.75
C GLN A 201 4.27 -6.72 -15.36
N VAL A 202 3.42 -7.52 -14.72
CA VAL A 202 3.74 -8.23 -13.48
C VAL A 202 5.01 -9.05 -13.75
N VAL A 203 6.11 -8.64 -13.15
CA VAL A 203 7.33 -9.45 -13.12
C VAL A 203 7.06 -10.55 -12.12
N GLU A 204 6.79 -11.76 -12.61
CA GLU A 204 6.67 -12.96 -11.78
C GLU A 204 7.93 -13.10 -10.92
N PRO A 205 7.82 -13.28 -9.60
CA PRO A 205 8.96 -13.62 -8.78
C PRO A 205 9.35 -15.09 -9.05
N PHE A 206 10.40 -15.28 -9.83
CA PHE A 206 11.12 -16.53 -10.07
C PHE A 206 10.30 -17.79 -10.41
N GLY A 207 10.33 -18.18 -11.68
CA GLY A 207 10.01 -19.54 -12.08
C GLY A 207 9.50 -19.69 -13.50
N THR A 208 10.38 -20.16 -14.35
CA THR A 208 10.17 -20.95 -15.59
C THR A 208 8.88 -20.76 -16.37
N GLY A 209 9.07 -20.23 -17.55
CA GLY A 209 8.21 -20.07 -18.68
C GLY A 209 6.88 -20.81 -18.75
N GLY A 210 5.82 -20.04 -18.96
CA GLY A 210 4.52 -20.51 -19.35
C GLY A 210 3.61 -19.33 -19.54
N SER A 211 3.29 -19.04 -20.78
CA SER A 211 2.35 -17.99 -21.17
C SER A 211 0.94 -18.36 -20.77
N GLU A 212 0.37 -17.74 -19.74
CA GLU A 212 -1.09 -17.69 -19.56
C GLU A 212 -1.49 -16.35 -18.91
N GLN A 213 -2.54 -15.76 -19.48
CA GLN A 213 -3.12 -14.49 -19.11
C GLN A 213 -3.59 -14.51 -17.64
N SER A 214 -2.98 -13.69 -16.81
CA SER A 214 -3.35 -13.56 -15.40
C SER A 214 -4.72 -12.88 -15.26
N LYS A 215 -5.69 -13.60 -14.73
CA LYS A 215 -6.96 -13.05 -14.26
C LYS A 215 -6.74 -12.26 -12.96
N PRO A 216 -7.52 -11.19 -12.69
CA PRO A 216 -7.34 -10.40 -11.47
C PRO A 216 -7.55 -11.21 -10.20
N LEU A 217 -6.74 -10.97 -9.20
CA LEU A 217 -6.67 -11.65 -7.92
C LEU A 217 -7.98 -11.59 -7.13
N THR A 218 -8.57 -12.73 -6.88
CA THR A 218 -9.73 -12.91 -5.97
C THR A 218 -9.27 -13.12 -4.50
N VAL A 219 -8.17 -12.48 -4.09
CA VAL A 219 -7.58 -12.66 -2.74
C VAL A 219 -8.46 -12.02 -1.64
N VAL A 220 -9.29 -11.04 -2.00
CA VAL A 220 -10.08 -10.26 -1.01
C VAL A 220 -11.25 -11.04 -0.41
N LYS A 221 -11.76 -12.06 -1.07
CA LYS A 221 -12.90 -12.81 -0.52
C LYS A 221 -12.58 -13.65 0.71
N ASN A 222 -11.31 -13.96 0.96
CA ASN A 222 -10.90 -14.80 2.09
C ASN A 222 -10.38 -14.02 3.30
N MET A 223 -10.12 -12.69 3.17
CA MET A 223 -9.71 -11.87 4.31
C MET A 223 -10.87 -11.40 5.20
N ALA A 224 -12.12 -11.51 4.73
CA ALA A 224 -13.31 -11.13 5.49
C ALA A 224 -13.86 -12.25 6.42
N ALA A 225 -13.20 -13.41 6.50
CA ALA A 225 -13.68 -14.56 7.26
C ALA A 225 -12.87 -14.88 8.52
N VAL A 226 -11.97 -13.97 8.95
CA VAL A 226 -11.29 -14.09 10.25
C VAL A 226 -11.50 -12.81 11.02
N GLY A 227 -12.63 -12.73 11.66
CA GLY A 227 -12.99 -11.74 12.67
C GLY A 227 -13.10 -12.43 14.02
#